data_6ecf87bc95f7e3ac05414595d32e0cae
#
_entry.id   6ecf87bc95f7e3ac05414595d32e0cae
#
_cell.length_a   1.000
_cell.length_b   1.000
_cell.length_c   1.000
_cell.angle_alpha   90.00
_cell.angle_beta   90.00
_cell.angle_gamma   90.00
#
_symmetry.space_group_name_H-M   'P 1'
#
loop_
_entity.id
_entity.type
_entity.pdbx_description
1 polymer ?
#
loop_
_entity_poly.entity_id
_entity_poly.type
_entity_poly.pdbx_seq_one_letter_code
_entity_poly.pdbx_strand_id
1 'polypeptide(L)'
;VLNVGEQDFYAHVNKEAFTKIVSNLLNNAVKYAETYVHVFLEMNGIGEKRMFYIRTVNDGVIIPNEMKEEIFKPFVRFNEKEDGKVTTGTGIGLALSRSLAELHQGSLMMLEGEEANVFCLSLPVEQDSVIKLTSEYKSVEEENVVERRTELADSRGDKPVVLVADDNPDMLSFIVRQLESNY
;
A
#
# COMPACT_ATOMS: atom_id res chain seq x y z
N VAL A 1 1.03 19.36 -12.98
CA VAL A 1 1.50 19.10 -14.34
C VAL A 1 2.03 17.69 -14.41
N LEU A 2 1.49 16.87 -15.31
CA LEU A 2 2.01 15.53 -15.59
C LEU A 2 3.15 15.71 -16.61
N ASN A 3 4.38 15.45 -16.21
CA ASN A 3 5.52 15.44 -17.12
C ASN A 3 5.83 13.98 -17.47
N VAL A 4 5.37 13.54 -18.62
CA VAL A 4 5.67 12.21 -19.18
C VAL A 4 6.74 12.46 -20.24
N GLY A 5 7.93 11.87 -20.05
CA GLY A 5 8.96 11.88 -21.10
C GLY A 5 8.43 11.27 -22.40
N GLU A 6 9.05 11.54 -23.53
CA GLU A 6 8.61 11.10 -24.87
C GLU A 6 8.72 9.58 -25.11
N GLN A 7 9.02 8.76 -24.10
CA GLN A 7 9.17 7.31 -24.23
C GLN A 7 8.02 6.57 -23.54
N ASP A 8 7.42 5.65 -24.28
CA ASP A 8 6.49 4.69 -23.71
C ASP A 8 7.25 3.69 -22.84
N PHE A 9 6.77 3.51 -21.61
CA PHE A 9 7.28 2.52 -20.66
C PHE A 9 6.30 1.36 -20.55
N TYR A 10 6.83 0.15 -20.61
CA TYR A 10 6.08 -1.08 -20.45
C TYR A 10 6.62 -1.84 -19.25
N ALA A 11 5.73 -2.28 -18.37
CA ALA A 11 6.05 -3.10 -17.21
C ALA A 11 4.96 -4.14 -16.98
N HIS A 12 5.36 -5.31 -16.50
CA HIS A 12 4.43 -6.36 -16.09
C HIS A 12 4.10 -6.18 -14.61
N VAL A 13 2.91 -5.67 -14.31
CA VAL A 13 2.47 -5.39 -12.95
C VAL A 13 1.10 -5.99 -12.66
N ASN A 14 0.82 -6.30 -11.41
CA ASN A 14 -0.54 -6.58 -10.99
C ASN A 14 -1.36 -5.28 -11.10
N LYS A 15 -2.29 -5.25 -12.05
CA LYS A 15 -3.09 -4.06 -12.39
C LYS A 15 -3.86 -3.52 -11.18
N GLU A 16 -4.43 -4.42 -10.38
CA GLU A 16 -5.27 -4.04 -9.24
C GLU A 16 -4.44 -3.41 -8.12
N ALA A 17 -3.36 -4.08 -7.69
CA ALA A 17 -2.44 -3.56 -6.69
C ALA A 17 -1.81 -2.23 -7.14
N PHE A 18 -1.33 -2.17 -8.37
CA PHE A 18 -0.76 -0.96 -8.96
C PHE A 18 -1.75 0.21 -8.95
N THR A 19 -2.99 -0.03 -9.39
CA THR A 19 -4.04 1.00 -9.39
C THR A 19 -4.33 1.49 -7.97
N LYS A 20 -4.42 0.59 -6.98
CA LYS A 20 -4.64 0.97 -5.58
C LYS A 20 -3.51 1.83 -5.03
N ILE A 21 -2.25 1.44 -5.26
CA ILE A 21 -1.08 2.20 -4.79
C ILE A 21 -1.09 3.60 -5.43
N VAL A 22 -1.15 3.67 -6.75
CA VAL A 22 -1.05 4.95 -7.49
C VAL A 22 -2.22 5.87 -7.16
N SER A 23 -3.46 5.35 -7.14
CA SER A 23 -4.65 6.14 -6.77
C SER A 23 -4.53 6.71 -5.35
N ASN A 24 -4.03 5.92 -4.41
CA ASN A 24 -3.84 6.39 -3.04
C ASN A 24 -2.77 7.48 -2.95
N LEU A 25 -1.64 7.33 -3.64
CA LEU A 25 -0.58 8.35 -3.68
C LEU A 25 -1.08 9.65 -4.31
N LEU A 26 -1.79 9.56 -5.44
CA LEU A 26 -2.33 10.74 -6.12
C LEU A 26 -3.41 11.43 -5.29
N ASN A 27 -4.32 10.66 -4.68
CA ASN A 27 -5.35 11.21 -3.81
C ASN A 27 -4.74 11.91 -2.60
N ASN A 28 -3.70 11.32 -1.99
CA ASN A 28 -2.98 11.96 -0.89
C ASN A 28 -2.28 13.23 -1.36
N ALA A 29 -1.57 13.21 -2.48
CA ALA A 29 -0.89 14.38 -3.01
C ALA A 29 -1.87 15.53 -3.27
N VAL A 30 -3.00 15.27 -3.93
CA VAL A 30 -4.03 16.27 -4.21
C VAL A 30 -4.70 16.78 -2.93
N LYS A 31 -4.99 15.87 -1.99
CA LYS A 31 -5.66 16.22 -0.73
C LYS A 31 -4.85 17.15 0.16
N TYR A 32 -3.53 16.95 0.18
CA TYR A 32 -2.62 17.68 1.08
C TYR A 32 -1.79 18.75 0.40
N ALA A 33 -1.91 18.93 -0.91
CA ALA A 33 -1.27 20.03 -1.63
C ALA A 33 -1.91 21.38 -1.26
N GLU A 34 -1.09 22.42 -1.24
CA GLU A 34 -1.54 23.81 -1.14
C GLU A 34 -1.76 24.41 -2.53
N THR A 35 -0.76 24.31 -3.42
CA THR A 35 -0.82 24.94 -4.74
C THR A 35 -0.48 24.00 -5.90
N TYR A 36 0.39 22.98 -5.70
CA TYR A 36 0.79 22.10 -6.79
C TYR A 36 0.97 20.63 -6.38
N VAL A 37 0.79 19.78 -7.38
CA VAL A 37 1.19 18.38 -7.37
C VAL A 37 1.99 18.10 -8.62
N HIS A 38 3.18 17.52 -8.48
CA HIS A 38 3.97 17.02 -9.59
C HIS A 38 4.08 15.50 -9.50
N VAL A 39 4.00 14.86 -10.66
CA VAL A 39 4.19 13.41 -10.80
C VAL A 39 5.29 13.15 -11.81
N PHE A 40 6.28 12.35 -11.41
CA PHE A 40 7.39 11.96 -12.26
C PHE A 40 7.37 10.45 -12.42
N LEU A 41 7.57 9.99 -13.66
CA LEU A 41 7.76 8.59 -13.99
C LEU A 41 9.17 8.44 -14.57
N GLU A 42 9.97 7.59 -13.96
CA GLU A 42 11.35 7.33 -14.37
C GLU A 42 11.60 5.83 -14.42
N MET A 43 12.48 5.40 -15.31
CA MET A 43 12.96 4.03 -15.38
C MET A 43 14.47 4.01 -15.23
N ASN A 44 14.99 3.08 -14.44
CA ASN A 44 16.42 2.92 -14.22
C ASN A 44 16.80 1.43 -14.18
N GLY A 45 18.08 1.14 -14.49
CA GLY A 45 18.61 -0.22 -14.49
C GLY A 45 18.74 -0.83 -15.87
N ILE A 46 19.34 -2.03 -15.95
CA ILE A 46 19.62 -2.76 -17.20
C ILE A 46 19.17 -4.22 -17.04
N GLY A 47 18.56 -4.77 -18.08
CA GLY A 47 18.11 -6.18 -18.10
C GLY A 47 17.01 -6.44 -17.06
N GLU A 48 17.12 -7.58 -16.37
CA GLU A 48 16.14 -8.03 -15.36
C GLU A 48 16.12 -7.17 -14.08
N LYS A 49 17.13 -6.33 -13.87
CA LYS A 49 17.20 -5.40 -12.73
C LYS A 49 16.62 -4.03 -13.00
N ARG A 50 15.83 -3.90 -14.06
CA ARG A 50 15.15 -2.62 -14.35
C ARG A 50 14.06 -2.35 -13.32
N MET A 51 14.09 -1.13 -12.80
CA MET A 51 13.08 -0.62 -11.88
C MET A 51 12.42 0.60 -12.52
N PHE A 52 11.14 0.77 -12.27
CA PHE A 52 10.50 2.05 -12.52
C PHE A 52 10.14 2.74 -11.20
N TYR A 53 10.10 4.05 -11.26
CA TYR A 53 9.86 4.90 -10.10
C TYR A 53 8.74 5.86 -10.42
N ILE A 54 7.76 5.95 -9.51
CA ILE A 54 6.75 6.99 -9.55
C ILE A 54 6.97 7.89 -8.33
N ARG A 55 7.31 9.16 -8.59
CA ARG A 55 7.44 10.16 -7.54
C ARG A 55 6.25 11.10 -7.58
N THR A 56 5.57 11.25 -6.45
CA THR A 56 4.55 12.26 -6.25
C THR A 56 5.09 13.32 -5.32
N VAL A 57 4.99 14.58 -5.74
CA VAL A 57 5.51 15.75 -5.02
C VAL A 57 4.36 16.71 -4.77
N ASN A 58 4.19 17.16 -3.54
CA ASN A 58 3.21 18.20 -3.19
C ASN A 58 3.79 19.19 -2.18
N ASP A 59 3.35 20.43 -2.27
CA ASP A 59 3.78 21.58 -1.46
C ASP A 59 2.96 21.80 -0.18
N GLY A 60 2.23 20.81 0.26
CA GLY A 60 1.49 20.90 1.52
C GLY A 60 2.40 20.93 2.76
N VAL A 61 1.79 20.97 3.94
CA VAL A 61 2.53 20.99 5.21
C VAL A 61 3.62 19.92 5.23
N ILE A 62 4.86 20.34 5.45
CA ILE A 62 6.03 19.46 5.39
C ILE A 62 5.99 18.45 6.54
N ILE A 63 6.12 17.19 6.20
CA ILE A 63 6.18 16.09 7.15
C ILE A 63 7.59 16.04 7.75
N PRO A 64 7.74 16.18 9.08
CA PRO A 64 9.04 16.13 9.75
C PRO A 64 9.75 14.80 9.53
N ASN A 65 11.08 14.81 9.59
CA ASN A 65 11.89 13.61 9.39
C ASN A 65 11.53 12.46 10.33
N GLU A 66 11.19 12.79 11.58
CA GLU A 66 10.78 11.82 12.59
C GLU A 66 9.47 11.11 12.25
N MET A 67 8.63 11.75 11.43
CA MET A 67 7.33 11.22 11.03
C MET A 67 7.37 10.44 9.70
N LYS A 68 8.45 10.51 8.94
CA LYS A 68 8.53 9.92 7.59
C LYS A 68 8.30 8.41 7.55
N GLU A 69 8.73 7.69 8.58
CA GLU A 69 8.42 6.27 8.72
C GLU A 69 7.10 6.03 9.43
N GLU A 70 6.75 6.88 10.39
CA GLU A 70 5.51 6.74 11.18
C GLU A 70 4.26 6.84 10.33
N ILE A 71 4.25 7.70 9.29
CA ILE A 71 3.09 7.88 8.39
C ILE A 71 2.72 6.63 7.58
N PHE A 72 3.62 5.65 7.50
CA PHE A 72 3.36 4.34 6.87
C PHE A 72 2.81 3.30 7.85
N LYS A 73 2.70 3.63 9.13
CA LYS A 73 2.02 2.75 10.09
C LYS A 73 0.50 2.88 9.97
N PRO A 74 -0.26 1.78 10.14
CA PRO A 74 -1.72 1.84 10.11
C PRO A 74 -2.27 2.82 11.14
N PHE A 75 -3.33 3.55 10.76
CA PHE A 75 -4.05 4.51 11.59
C PHE A 75 -3.26 5.76 12.00
N VAL A 76 -2.01 5.90 11.58
CA VAL A 76 -1.22 7.12 11.81
C VAL A 76 -1.67 8.22 10.85
N ARG A 77 -1.86 9.42 11.39
CA ARG A 77 -2.25 10.63 10.65
C ARG A 77 -1.41 11.80 11.12
N PHE A 78 -0.92 12.57 10.16
CA PHE A 78 -0.19 13.80 10.42
C PHE A 78 -1.15 15.01 10.30
N ASN A 79 -1.07 15.96 11.22
CA ASN A 79 -1.91 17.18 11.27
C ASN A 79 -3.42 16.96 11.51
N GLU A 80 -3.80 16.20 12.53
CA GLU A 80 -5.22 16.13 12.92
C GLU A 80 -5.80 17.40 13.60
N LYS A 81 -4.94 18.33 14.04
CA LYS A 81 -5.35 19.36 15.03
C LYS A 81 -5.24 20.81 14.58
N GLU A 82 -4.80 21.12 13.37
CA GLU A 82 -4.77 22.51 12.93
C GLU A 82 -6.02 22.85 12.11
N ASP A 83 -6.74 23.89 12.57
CA ASP A 83 -7.88 24.57 11.94
C ASP A 83 -9.27 23.93 11.97
N GLY A 84 -9.58 23.01 12.87
CA GLY A 84 -10.98 22.55 13.02
C GLY A 84 -11.56 21.81 11.80
N LYS A 85 -10.80 21.59 10.74
CA LYS A 85 -11.16 20.74 9.61
C LYS A 85 -10.77 19.31 9.93
N VAL A 86 -11.78 18.48 10.18
CA VAL A 86 -11.60 17.02 10.27
C VAL A 86 -11.12 16.56 8.91
N THR A 87 -9.82 16.27 8.78
CA THR A 87 -9.31 15.64 7.55
C THR A 87 -9.90 14.24 7.45
N THR A 88 -10.72 14.01 6.45
CA THR A 88 -11.32 12.70 6.18
C THR A 88 -10.25 11.68 5.77
N GLY A 89 -10.25 10.50 6.37
CA GLY A 89 -9.37 9.38 6.00
C GLY A 89 -9.11 8.44 7.16
N THR A 90 -8.93 7.17 6.87
CA THR A 90 -8.75 6.11 7.86
C THR A 90 -7.31 5.97 8.38
N GLY A 91 -6.32 6.59 7.73
CA GLY A 91 -4.90 6.38 8.04
C GLY A 91 -4.34 5.01 7.59
N ILE A 92 -5.08 4.27 6.75
CA ILE A 92 -4.67 2.94 6.28
C ILE A 92 -3.99 3.01 4.90
N GLY A 93 -4.29 4.04 4.11
CA GLY A 93 -3.92 4.11 2.71
C GLY A 93 -2.41 3.95 2.44
N LEU A 94 -1.55 4.73 3.11
CA LEU A 94 -0.09 4.64 2.93
C LEU A 94 0.46 3.30 3.42
N ALA A 95 -0.03 2.79 4.55
CA ALA A 95 0.36 1.48 5.08
C ALA A 95 0.04 0.36 4.10
N LEU A 96 -1.19 0.34 3.56
CA LEU A 96 -1.60 -0.62 2.53
C LEU A 96 -0.76 -0.49 1.26
N SER A 97 -0.54 0.75 0.78
CA SER A 97 0.25 0.98 -0.43
C SER A 97 1.69 0.49 -0.28
N ARG A 98 2.30 0.67 0.90
CA ARG A 98 3.64 0.16 1.20
C ARG A 98 3.65 -1.37 1.20
N SER A 99 2.70 -2.01 1.88
CA SER A 99 2.59 -3.47 1.91
C SER A 99 2.37 -4.06 0.51
N LEU A 100 1.55 -3.44 -0.32
CA LEU A 100 1.35 -3.87 -1.70
C LEU A 100 2.62 -3.69 -2.53
N ALA A 101 3.37 -2.59 -2.38
CA ALA A 101 4.64 -2.40 -3.06
C ALA A 101 5.66 -3.47 -2.68
N GLU A 102 5.78 -3.78 -1.38
CA GLU A 102 6.68 -4.82 -0.85
C GLU A 102 6.29 -6.22 -1.35
N LEU A 103 5.00 -6.56 -1.39
CA LEU A 103 4.51 -7.81 -1.98
C LEU A 103 4.90 -7.96 -3.46
N HIS A 104 5.07 -6.86 -4.17
CA HIS A 104 5.50 -6.81 -5.56
C HIS A 104 7.01 -6.53 -5.72
N GLN A 105 7.81 -6.89 -4.70
CA GLN A 105 9.28 -6.76 -4.70
C GLN A 105 9.77 -5.32 -4.92
N GLY A 106 8.93 -4.37 -4.60
CA GLY A 106 9.23 -2.95 -4.65
C GLY A 106 9.31 -2.30 -3.28
N SER A 107 9.25 -0.98 -3.26
CA SER A 107 9.19 -0.20 -2.02
C SER A 107 8.36 1.06 -2.20
N LEU A 108 7.84 1.58 -1.10
CA LEU A 108 7.24 2.89 -1.02
C LEU A 108 7.84 3.63 0.16
N MET A 109 8.45 4.77 -0.10
CA MET A 109 9.12 5.59 0.91
C MET A 109 8.87 7.07 0.70
N MET A 110 9.13 7.84 1.73
CA MET A 110 9.20 9.29 1.64
C MET A 110 10.66 9.71 1.54
N LEU A 111 11.00 10.45 0.50
CA LEU A 111 12.35 10.99 0.29
C LEU A 111 12.56 12.26 1.11
N GLU A 112 13.83 12.62 1.32
CA GLU A 112 14.17 13.92 1.88
C GLU A 112 13.81 15.02 0.88
N GLY A 113 13.08 16.02 1.35
CA GLY A 113 12.74 17.23 0.63
C GLY A 113 12.71 18.39 1.62
N GLU A 114 13.30 19.53 1.26
CA GLU A 114 13.31 20.72 2.11
C GLU A 114 12.05 21.56 1.94
N GLU A 115 11.48 21.57 0.73
CA GLU A 115 10.37 22.48 0.37
C GLU A 115 9.09 21.73 -0.08
N ALA A 116 9.11 20.40 -0.14
CA ALA A 116 7.97 19.61 -0.58
C ALA A 116 7.98 18.20 0.01
N ASN A 117 6.80 17.60 0.13
CA ASN A 117 6.65 16.19 0.46
C ASN A 117 6.85 15.34 -0.80
N VAL A 118 7.80 14.42 -0.77
CA VAL A 118 8.16 13.56 -1.91
C VAL A 118 7.94 12.10 -1.56
N PHE A 119 6.91 11.48 -2.12
CA PHE A 119 6.69 10.04 -2.01
C PHE A 119 7.24 9.35 -3.25
N CYS A 120 7.99 8.29 -3.05
CA CYS A 120 8.62 7.50 -4.11
C CYS A 120 8.18 6.04 -4.03
N LEU A 121 7.45 5.60 -5.03
CA LEU A 121 7.15 4.20 -5.30
C LEU A 121 8.23 3.66 -6.24
N SER A 122 8.85 2.53 -5.90
CA SER A 122 9.72 1.78 -6.81
C SER A 122 9.15 0.38 -7.02
N LEU A 123 9.11 -0.09 -8.26
CA LEU A 123 8.68 -1.43 -8.61
C LEU A 123 9.59 -2.00 -9.71
N PRO A 124 9.87 -3.33 -9.73
CA PRO A 124 10.56 -3.95 -10.83
C PRO A 124 9.69 -3.92 -12.10
N VAL A 125 10.35 -3.74 -13.25
CA VAL A 125 9.69 -3.75 -14.58
C VAL A 125 9.22 -5.16 -14.93
N GLU A 126 10.04 -6.16 -14.63
CA GLU A 126 9.70 -7.57 -14.73
C GLU A 126 9.49 -8.09 -13.32
N GLN A 127 8.28 -8.50 -13.00
CA GLN A 127 8.00 -9.21 -11.77
C GLN A 127 8.04 -10.70 -12.09
N ASP A 128 9.01 -11.42 -11.50
CA ASP A 128 9.03 -12.88 -11.55
C ASP A 128 7.71 -13.39 -10.97
N SER A 129 6.94 -14.02 -11.87
CA SER A 129 5.60 -14.50 -11.56
C SER A 129 4.90 -13.57 -10.57
N VAL A 130 4.03 -12.69 -11.08
CA VAL A 130 2.93 -12.16 -10.27
C VAL A 130 2.73 -13.19 -9.18
N ILE A 131 3.00 -12.82 -7.90
CA ILE A 131 2.59 -13.68 -6.82
C ILE A 131 1.14 -13.93 -7.16
N LYS A 132 0.89 -15.04 -7.86
CA LYS A 132 -0.40 -15.63 -7.82
C LYS A 132 -0.52 -15.87 -6.33
N LEU A 133 -1.17 -14.93 -5.63
CA LEU A 133 -2.01 -15.33 -4.54
C LEU A 133 -2.91 -16.35 -5.23
N THR A 134 -2.33 -17.53 -5.40
CA THR A 134 -3.09 -18.68 -5.76
C THR A 134 -4.09 -18.70 -4.65
N SER A 135 -5.26 -18.22 -4.98
CA SER A 135 -6.44 -18.89 -4.53
C SER A 135 -6.27 -20.37 -4.91
N GLU A 136 -5.36 -21.06 -4.27
CA GLU A 136 -5.55 -22.43 -3.90
C GLU A 136 -6.65 -22.48 -2.80
N TYR A 137 -7.64 -21.62 -2.95
CA TYR A 137 -8.98 -22.07 -2.72
C TYR A 137 -9.29 -23.02 -3.90
N LYS A 138 -8.70 -24.22 -3.85
CA LYS A 138 -9.42 -25.38 -4.33
C LYS A 138 -10.84 -25.14 -3.86
N SER A 139 -11.77 -25.04 -4.80
CA SER A 139 -13.17 -25.31 -4.54
C SER A 139 -13.17 -26.57 -3.69
N VAL A 140 -13.20 -26.40 -2.39
CA VAL A 140 -13.53 -27.46 -1.45
C VAL A 140 -15.00 -27.67 -1.77
N GLU A 141 -15.25 -28.69 -2.58
CA GLU A 141 -16.57 -29.24 -2.79
C GLU A 141 -17.24 -29.28 -1.42
N GLU A 142 -18.50 -28.85 -1.37
CA GLU A 142 -19.30 -28.56 -0.17
C GLU A 142 -19.43 -29.72 0.82
N GLU A 143 -18.75 -30.84 0.65
CA GLU A 143 -18.95 -32.05 1.46
C GLU A 143 -18.15 -32.14 2.79
N ASN A 144 -17.19 -31.21 3.07
CA ASN A 144 -16.36 -31.34 4.26
C ASN A 144 -16.38 -30.15 5.23
N VAL A 145 -17.40 -29.30 5.18
CA VAL A 145 -17.48 -28.10 6.06
C VAL A 145 -17.97 -28.46 7.48
N VAL A 146 -18.58 -29.61 7.68
CA VAL A 146 -19.21 -29.95 8.97
C VAL A 146 -18.24 -30.55 9.99
N GLU A 147 -17.19 -31.26 9.54
CA GLU A 147 -16.27 -31.94 10.48
C GLU A 147 -15.13 -31.10 11.05
N ARG A 148 -14.76 -29.98 10.37
CA ARG A 148 -13.67 -29.09 10.87
C ARG A 148 -14.09 -28.12 11.97
N ARG A 149 -15.37 -28.03 12.30
CA ARG A 149 -15.86 -27.13 13.37
C ARG A 149 -15.60 -27.60 14.79
N THR A 150 -15.32 -28.86 15.00
CA THR A 150 -15.18 -29.44 16.33
C THR A 150 -13.74 -29.52 16.84
N GLU A 151 -12.71 -29.45 15.96
CA GLU A 151 -11.32 -29.59 16.41
C GLU A 151 -10.61 -28.26 16.72
N LEU A 152 -11.22 -27.13 16.39
CA LEU A 152 -10.60 -25.80 16.62
C LEU A 152 -10.98 -25.16 17.97
N ALA A 153 -11.79 -25.83 18.77
CA ALA A 153 -12.32 -25.25 20.02
C ALA A 153 -11.41 -25.40 21.25
N ASP A 154 -10.39 -26.26 21.21
CA ASP A 154 -9.70 -26.69 22.43
C ASP A 154 -8.27 -26.19 22.65
N SER A 155 -7.73 -25.29 21.80
CA SER A 155 -6.36 -24.76 21.95
C SER A 155 -6.24 -23.24 22.01
N ARG A 156 -7.35 -22.54 22.17
CA ARG A 156 -7.34 -21.06 22.19
C ARG A 156 -7.33 -20.59 23.65
N GLY A 157 -6.17 -20.10 24.08
CA GLY A 157 -6.07 -19.31 25.30
C GLY A 157 -7.02 -18.09 25.25
N ASP A 158 -7.12 -17.34 26.35
CA ASP A 158 -7.99 -16.16 26.58
C ASP A 158 -7.86 -14.99 25.57
N LYS A 159 -7.39 -15.25 24.35
CA LYS A 159 -7.28 -14.22 23.31
C LYS A 159 -8.61 -13.97 22.60
N PRO A 160 -9.00 -12.72 22.41
CA PRO A 160 -10.21 -12.40 21.66
C PRO A 160 -10.11 -12.87 20.21
N VAL A 161 -11.24 -13.32 19.65
CA VAL A 161 -11.34 -13.77 18.25
C VAL A 161 -11.86 -12.62 17.40
N VAL A 162 -11.13 -12.29 16.35
CA VAL A 162 -11.54 -11.27 15.38
C VAL A 162 -11.89 -11.94 14.06
N LEU A 163 -13.12 -11.71 13.57
CA LEU A 163 -13.53 -12.09 12.23
C LEU A 163 -13.32 -10.92 11.29
N VAL A 164 -12.54 -11.13 10.23
CA VAL A 164 -12.35 -10.16 9.17
C VAL A 164 -13.00 -10.69 7.89
N ALA A 165 -13.85 -9.87 7.26
CA ALA A 165 -14.47 -10.17 5.99
C ALA A 165 -14.31 -8.98 5.04
N ASP A 166 -13.72 -9.22 3.88
CA ASP A 166 -13.55 -8.24 2.81
C ASP A 166 -13.56 -9.00 1.49
N ASP A 167 -14.09 -8.42 0.43
CA ASP A 167 -14.10 -9.01 -0.91
C ASP A 167 -12.74 -8.91 -1.62
N ASN A 168 -11.82 -8.17 -1.02
CA ASN A 168 -10.48 -7.96 -1.54
C ASN A 168 -9.45 -8.81 -0.79
N PRO A 169 -8.84 -9.82 -1.43
CA PRO A 169 -7.86 -10.71 -0.80
C PRO A 169 -6.61 -9.98 -0.29
N ASP A 170 -6.18 -8.90 -0.97
CA ASP A 170 -5.01 -8.12 -0.54
C ASP A 170 -5.32 -7.36 0.75
N MET A 171 -6.54 -6.83 0.87
CA MET A 171 -7.01 -6.16 2.08
C MET A 171 -7.12 -7.14 3.24
N LEU A 172 -7.70 -8.32 3.00
CA LEU A 172 -7.75 -9.39 4.00
C LEU A 172 -6.36 -9.76 4.50
N SER A 173 -5.42 -10.01 3.58
CA SER A 173 -4.04 -10.36 3.91
C SER A 173 -3.34 -9.26 4.71
N PHE A 174 -3.57 -8.01 4.36
CA PHE A 174 -3.04 -6.86 5.08
C PHE A 174 -3.60 -6.79 6.51
N ILE A 175 -4.93 -6.89 6.68
CA ILE A 175 -5.58 -6.78 7.99
C ILE A 175 -5.16 -7.96 8.89
N VAL A 176 -5.17 -9.19 8.37
CA VAL A 176 -4.74 -10.37 9.13
C VAL A 176 -3.32 -10.20 9.66
N ARG A 177 -2.38 -9.79 8.81
CA ARG A 177 -0.99 -9.55 9.20
C ARG A 177 -0.83 -8.47 10.28
N GLN A 178 -1.68 -7.43 10.27
CA GLN A 178 -1.67 -6.40 11.31
C GLN A 178 -2.25 -6.88 12.65
N LEU A 179 -3.14 -7.86 12.60
CA LEU A 179 -3.81 -8.38 13.80
C LEU A 179 -3.06 -9.56 14.44
N GLU A 180 -2.31 -10.36 13.68
CA GLU A 180 -1.60 -11.58 14.13
C GLU A 180 -0.75 -11.38 15.40
N SER A 181 -0.20 -10.18 15.61
CA SER A 181 0.62 -9.89 16.80
C SER A 181 -0.19 -9.73 18.08
N ASN A 182 -1.50 -9.45 17.99
CA ASN A 182 -2.36 -9.10 19.12
C ASN A 182 -3.48 -10.13 19.35
N TYR A 183 -3.83 -10.91 18.33
CA TYR A 183 -4.92 -11.87 18.28
C TYR A 183 -4.44 -13.23 17.73
#